data_9bfb1141306462d99b4183ba1ec4cbab
#
_entry.id   9bfb1141306462d99b4183ba1ec4cbab
#
_cell.length_a   1.000
_cell.length_b   1.000
_cell.length_c   1.000
_cell.angle_alpha   90.00
_cell.angle_beta   90.00
_cell.angle_gamma   90.00
#
_symmetry.space_group_name_H-M   'P 1'
#
loop_
_entity.id
_entity.type
_entity.pdbx_description
1 polymer ?
#
loop_
_entity_poly.entity_id
_entity_poly.type
_entity_poly.pdbx_seq_one_letter_code
_entity_poly.pdbx_strand_id
1 'polypeptide(L)'
;FIRRNSNKKYMEPHHLIPMAFSDRFDVSLDVEENIVSLCSNCHNEIHYGKDARILIEKLYNQRKELLKNKKINITLEELFEMYGV
;
A
#
# COMPACT_ATOMS: atom_id res chain seq x y z
N PHE A 1 -2.21 -17.29 3.11
CA PHE A 1 -2.73 -18.58 3.55
C PHE A 1 -4.24 -18.69 3.29
N ILE A 2 -4.75 -19.88 3.40
CA ILE A 2 -6.19 -20.15 3.21
C ILE A 2 -6.88 -20.17 4.58
N ARG A 3 -8.02 -19.48 4.69
CA ARG A 3 -8.79 -19.43 5.95
C ARG A 3 -9.31 -20.81 6.31
N ARG A 4 -9.33 -21.12 7.62
CA ARG A 4 -9.77 -22.41 8.16
C ARG A 4 -11.20 -22.81 7.74
N ASN A 5 -12.12 -21.87 7.79
CA ASN A 5 -13.55 -22.11 7.54
C ASN A 5 -14.02 -21.62 6.17
N SER A 6 -13.09 -21.40 5.25
CA SER A 6 -13.36 -20.87 3.93
C SER A 6 -12.27 -21.34 2.98
N ASN A 7 -12.62 -21.61 1.73
CA ASN A 7 -11.65 -21.93 0.68
C ASN A 7 -10.98 -20.69 0.09
N LYS A 8 -11.27 -19.52 0.62
CA LYS A 8 -10.68 -18.25 0.15
C LYS A 8 -9.36 -18.00 0.85
N LYS A 9 -8.41 -17.47 0.10
CA LYS A 9 -7.14 -17.02 0.68
C LYS A 9 -7.38 -15.91 1.68
N TYR A 10 -6.64 -15.96 2.78
CA TYR A 10 -6.64 -14.86 3.74
C TYR A 10 -5.83 -13.69 3.18
N MET A 11 -6.48 -12.54 3.05
CA MET A 11 -5.85 -11.31 2.58
C MET A 11 -6.16 -10.19 3.56
N GLU A 12 -5.20 -9.28 3.71
CA GLU A 12 -5.31 -8.14 4.61
C GLU A 12 -5.33 -6.83 3.81
N PRO A 13 -6.28 -5.92 4.09
CA PRO A 13 -6.26 -4.61 3.44
C PRO A 13 -5.12 -3.77 4.00
N HIS A 14 -4.49 -3.00 3.13
CA HIS A 14 -3.38 -2.14 3.49
C HIS A 14 -3.46 -0.85 2.67
N HIS A 15 -3.34 0.29 3.35
CA HIS A 15 -3.23 1.58 2.67
C HIS A 15 -1.80 1.72 2.13
N LEU A 16 -1.65 1.81 0.82
CA LEU A 16 -0.32 1.93 0.20
C LEU A 16 0.38 3.20 0.67
N ILE A 17 -0.32 4.34 0.61
CA ILE A 17 0.16 5.56 1.24
C ILE A 17 -0.34 5.54 2.68
N PRO A 18 0.57 5.49 3.67
CA PRO A 18 0.15 5.36 5.07
C PRO A 18 -0.76 6.50 5.52
N MET A 19 -1.83 6.16 6.21
CA MET A 19 -2.81 7.14 6.70
C MET A 19 -2.18 8.17 7.65
N ALA A 20 -1.07 7.84 8.29
CA ALA A 20 -0.34 8.78 9.16
C ALA A 20 0.10 10.05 8.41
N PHE A 21 0.20 9.99 7.10
CA PHE A 21 0.63 11.13 6.27
C PHE A 21 -0.53 11.82 5.55
N SER A 22 -1.77 11.56 5.97
CA SER A 22 -2.97 12.13 5.33
C SER A 22 -2.96 13.66 5.29
N ASP A 23 -2.31 14.30 6.25
CA ASP A 23 -2.21 15.76 6.32
C ASP A 23 -1.46 16.39 5.14
N ARG A 24 -0.68 15.60 4.42
CA ARG A 24 0.08 16.06 3.27
C ARG A 24 -0.76 16.13 1.98
N PHE A 25 -2.02 15.71 2.04
CA PHE A 25 -2.88 15.61 0.87
C PHE A 25 -4.19 16.37 1.09
N ASP A 26 -4.69 16.98 0.01
CA ASP A 26 -5.95 17.73 0.04
C ASP A 26 -7.18 16.84 -0.10
N VAL A 27 -6.97 15.55 -0.39
CA VAL A 27 -8.04 14.57 -0.58
C VAL A 27 -7.83 13.40 0.38
N SER A 28 -8.90 12.65 0.63
CA SER A 28 -8.82 11.50 1.53
C SER A 28 -7.91 10.40 0.96
N LEU A 29 -7.07 9.82 1.81
CA LEU A 29 -6.28 8.64 1.48
C LEU A 29 -7.05 7.35 1.71
N ASP A 30 -8.22 7.42 2.34
CA ASP A 30 -9.06 6.25 2.62
C ASP A 30 -10.00 5.99 1.45
N VAL A 31 -9.42 5.62 0.32
CA VAL A 31 -10.12 5.32 -0.93
C VAL A 31 -9.61 4.00 -1.49
N GLU A 32 -10.45 3.32 -2.27
CA GLU A 32 -10.11 2.02 -2.86
C GLU A 32 -8.80 2.06 -3.65
N GLU A 33 -8.54 3.17 -4.34
CA GLU A 33 -7.34 3.35 -5.16
C GLU A 33 -6.06 3.27 -4.33
N ASN A 34 -6.14 3.60 -3.04
CA ASN A 34 -5.02 3.53 -2.12
C ASN A 34 -5.03 2.27 -1.26
N ILE A 35 -5.98 1.38 -1.44
CA ILE A 35 -6.06 0.15 -0.66
C ILE A 35 -5.61 -1.03 -1.53
N VAL A 36 -4.64 -1.78 -1.03
CA VAL A 36 -4.16 -3.00 -1.68
C VAL A 36 -4.43 -4.18 -0.77
N SER A 37 -4.68 -5.36 -1.36
CA SER A 37 -4.87 -6.58 -0.60
C SER A 37 -3.56 -7.35 -0.57
N LEU A 38 -3.06 -7.65 0.62
CA LEU A 38 -1.80 -8.35 0.82
C LEU A 38 -2.02 -9.60 1.66
N CYS A 39 -1.33 -10.68 1.35
CA CYS A 39 -1.29 -11.83 2.27
C CYS A 39 -0.50 -11.41 3.52
N SER A 40 -0.62 -12.18 4.62
CA SER A 40 0.08 -11.85 5.86
C SER A 40 1.57 -11.69 5.68
N ASN A 41 2.18 -12.54 4.85
CA ASN A 41 3.62 -12.47 4.59
C ASN A 41 4.01 -11.17 3.91
N CYS A 42 3.30 -10.78 2.86
CA CYS A 42 3.58 -9.53 2.15
C CYS A 42 3.27 -8.31 3.01
N HIS A 43 2.23 -8.37 3.84
CA HIS A 43 1.89 -7.28 4.74
C HIS A 43 3.00 -7.04 5.77
N ASN A 44 3.56 -8.12 6.34
CA ASN A 44 4.70 -8.01 7.23
C ASN A 44 5.97 -7.56 6.50
N GLU A 45 6.16 -8.03 5.26
CA GLU A 45 7.30 -7.64 4.42
C GLU A 45 7.32 -6.13 4.19
N ILE A 46 6.17 -5.53 3.86
CA ILE A 46 6.12 -4.10 3.55
C ILE A 46 6.45 -3.23 4.76
N HIS A 47 6.15 -3.73 5.98
CA HIS A 47 6.43 -2.98 7.21
C HIS A 47 7.81 -3.27 7.79
N TYR A 48 8.32 -4.50 7.67
CA TYR A 48 9.50 -4.95 8.41
C TYR A 48 10.57 -5.61 7.57
N GLY A 49 10.25 -6.01 6.32
CA GLY A 49 11.18 -6.77 5.48
C GLY A 49 12.29 -5.90 4.88
N LYS A 50 13.46 -6.49 4.71
CA LYS A 50 14.59 -5.80 4.07
C LYS A 50 14.34 -5.52 2.58
N ASP A 51 13.44 -6.27 1.95
CA ASP A 51 13.10 -6.12 0.54
C ASP A 51 11.82 -5.30 0.33
N ALA A 52 11.40 -4.54 1.35
CA ALA A 52 10.19 -3.73 1.31
C ALA A 52 10.18 -2.75 0.13
N ARG A 53 11.34 -2.19 -0.24
CA ARG A 53 11.44 -1.26 -1.38
C ARG A 53 10.93 -1.89 -2.67
N ILE A 54 11.29 -3.14 -2.93
CA ILE A 54 10.87 -3.87 -4.14
C ILE A 54 9.35 -4.01 -4.17
N LEU A 55 8.76 -4.39 -3.04
CA LEU A 55 7.32 -4.57 -2.92
C LEU A 55 6.59 -3.23 -3.07
N ILE A 56 7.08 -2.19 -2.40
CA ILE A 56 6.49 -0.84 -2.48
C ILE A 56 6.51 -0.32 -3.92
N GLU A 57 7.63 -0.47 -4.61
CA GLU A 57 7.75 -0.04 -6.00
C GLU A 57 6.76 -0.79 -6.91
N LYS A 58 6.63 -2.09 -6.73
CA LYS A 58 5.67 -2.90 -7.48
C LYS A 58 4.24 -2.41 -7.28
N LEU A 59 3.85 -2.18 -6.02
CA LEU A 59 2.51 -1.71 -5.70
C LEU A 59 2.28 -0.28 -6.21
N TYR A 60 3.28 0.58 -6.09
CA TYR A 60 3.21 1.93 -6.61
C TYR A 60 2.97 1.93 -8.13
N ASN A 61 3.71 1.12 -8.87
CA ASN A 61 3.55 1.03 -10.32
C ASN A 61 2.17 0.51 -10.73
N GLN A 62 1.56 -0.35 -9.90
CA GLN A 62 0.21 -0.85 -10.13
C GLN A 62 -0.86 0.21 -9.87
N ARG A 63 -0.60 1.13 -8.95
CA ARG A 63 -1.61 2.07 -8.43
C ARG A 63 -1.42 3.52 -8.85
N LYS A 64 -0.26 3.90 -9.38
CA LYS A 64 0.08 5.31 -9.62
C LYS A 64 -0.94 6.06 -10.48
N GLU A 65 -1.46 5.42 -11.53
CA GLU A 65 -2.46 6.07 -12.39
C GLU A 65 -3.81 6.22 -11.68
N LEU A 66 -4.21 5.21 -10.91
CA LEU A 66 -5.45 5.26 -10.14
C LEU A 66 -5.37 6.35 -9.07
N LEU A 67 -4.22 6.47 -8.39
CA LEU A 67 -3.99 7.51 -7.40
C LEU A 67 -4.04 8.89 -8.03
N LYS A 68 -3.40 9.06 -9.18
CA LYS A 68 -3.39 10.31 -9.92
C LYS A 68 -4.81 10.74 -10.31
N ASN A 69 -5.64 9.79 -10.74
CA ASN A 69 -7.04 10.06 -11.09
C ASN A 69 -7.86 10.55 -9.91
N LYS A 70 -7.46 10.20 -8.69
CA LYS A 70 -8.06 10.68 -7.44
C LYS A 70 -7.38 11.94 -6.91
N LYS A 71 -6.50 12.55 -7.70
CA LYS A 71 -5.73 13.75 -7.34
C LYS A 71 -4.79 13.51 -6.15
N ILE A 72 -4.34 12.27 -5.98
CA ILE A 72 -3.33 11.90 -5.01
C ILE A 72 -2.01 11.83 -5.77
N ASN A 73 -1.23 12.90 -5.65
CA ASN A 73 0.05 13.02 -6.36
C ASN A 73 1.20 12.70 -5.40
N ILE A 74 1.94 11.63 -5.69
CA ILE A 74 3.07 11.21 -4.88
C ILE A 74 4.11 10.57 -5.79
N THR A 75 5.39 10.82 -5.50
CA THR A 75 6.49 10.16 -6.18
C THR A 75 6.87 8.89 -5.44
N LEU A 76 7.59 8.00 -6.12
CA LEU A 76 8.08 6.77 -5.50
C LEU A 76 9.04 7.08 -4.36
N GLU A 77 9.90 8.09 -4.54
CA GLU A 77 10.85 8.52 -3.51
C GLU A 77 10.13 8.99 -2.25
N GLU A 78 9.07 9.79 -2.41
CA GLU A 78 8.26 10.24 -1.29
C GLU A 78 7.62 9.05 -0.55
N LEU A 79 7.15 8.07 -1.31
CA LEU A 79 6.55 6.87 -0.72
C LEU A 79 7.59 6.07 0.07
N PHE A 80 8.80 5.93 -0.46
CA PHE A 80 9.89 5.27 0.27
C PHE A 80 10.20 5.98 1.58
N GLU A 81 10.25 7.32 1.56
CA GLU A 81 10.48 8.10 2.78
C GLU A 81 9.41 7.83 3.83
N MET A 82 8.15 7.73 3.42
CA MET A 82 7.04 7.46 4.34
C MET A 82 7.18 6.10 5.03
N TYR A 83 7.77 5.12 4.35
CA TYR A 83 8.03 3.80 4.93
C TYR A 83 9.39 3.71 5.65
N GLY A 84 10.21 4.74 5.52
CA GLY A 84 11.54 4.74 6.14
C GLY A 84 12.55 3.83 5.46
N VAL A 85 12.41 3.64 4.15
CA VAL A 85 13.29 2.72 3.41
C VAL A 85 14.07 3.40 2.28
#